data_d8e23891ccb12150a38713223ddb65b4
#
_entry.id   d8e23891ccb12150a38713223ddb65b4
#
_cell.length_a   1.000
_cell.length_b   1.000
_cell.length_c   1.000
_cell.angle_alpha   90.00
_cell.angle_beta   90.00
_cell.angle_gamma   90.00
#
_symmetry.space_group_name_H-M   'P 1'
#
loop_
_entity.id
_entity.type
_entity.pdbx_description
1 polymer ?
#
loop_
_entity_poly.entity_id
_entity_poly.type
_entity_poly.pdbx_seq_one_letter_code
_entity_poly.pdbx_strand_id
1 'polypeptide(L)'
;MLETKMMLKLIAPLVLFALAQPAFAFEIRRVGTDPGVVLRLRGDVRAGDYGRLKMILQNSPVVGLEIRSGGGSLEEGLDIARIVRDQGLVVYASKECNSVCAFILFAAKERHIGPGCKIGVHSVSNPRGKEDEDSIRVTVQMSRFLVGLGVPHSVVGKIVATPPAKITFLDNRDLAGLNVHRTNPFRQIYDAASVARSQQANSVCNPGVDLETGAAADAGHRSCTTASAHASGER
;
A
#
# COMPACT_ATOMS: atom_id res chain seq x y z
N MET A 1 -64.00 32.80 29.21
CA MET A 1 -63.13 33.26 28.13
C MET A 1 -61.73 32.89 28.49
N LEU A 2 -61.30 31.73 28.05
CA LEU A 2 -59.92 31.22 28.27
C LEU A 2 -59.28 31.00 26.93
N GLU A 3 -58.31 31.82 26.57
CA GLU A 3 -57.51 31.64 25.38
C GLU A 3 -56.43 30.59 25.64
N THR A 4 -56.53 29.46 24.97
CA THR A 4 -55.54 28.39 25.02
C THR A 4 -54.45 28.66 24.00
N LYS A 5 -53.28 29.15 24.44
CA LYS A 5 -52.10 29.31 23.60
C LYS A 5 -51.52 27.94 23.28
N MET A 6 -51.67 27.51 22.03
CA MET A 6 -51.11 26.31 21.48
C MET A 6 -49.64 26.58 21.14
N MET A 7 -48.72 26.16 21.99
CA MET A 7 -47.27 26.14 21.70
C MET A 7 -46.92 25.04 20.70
N LEU A 8 -46.78 25.44 19.47
CA LEU A 8 -46.27 24.57 18.40
C LEU A 8 -44.76 24.37 18.62
N LYS A 9 -44.37 23.23 19.17
CA LYS A 9 -42.95 22.84 19.29
C LYS A 9 -42.45 22.46 17.89
N LEU A 10 -41.64 23.32 17.26
CA LEU A 10 -40.84 23.01 16.10
C LEU A 10 -39.77 21.97 16.49
N ILE A 11 -40.01 20.73 16.17
CA ILE A 11 -38.96 19.69 16.20
C ILE A 11 -38.21 19.80 14.87
N ALA A 12 -37.04 20.46 14.89
CA ALA A 12 -36.15 20.49 13.76
C ALA A 12 -35.57 19.07 13.57
N PRO A 13 -35.69 18.46 12.39
CA PRO A 13 -35.02 17.18 12.12
C PRO A 13 -33.50 17.41 12.13
N LEU A 14 -32.84 16.83 13.09
CA LEU A 14 -31.37 16.70 13.11
C LEU A 14 -30.98 15.78 11.95
N VAL A 15 -30.67 16.37 10.79
CA VAL A 15 -30.11 15.63 9.65
C VAL A 15 -28.71 15.18 10.07
N LEU A 16 -28.63 13.92 10.53
CA LEU A 16 -27.37 13.24 10.78
C LEU A 16 -26.69 13.04 9.41
N PHE A 17 -25.83 13.97 9.03
CA PHE A 17 -24.92 13.80 7.91
C PHE A 17 -23.97 12.66 8.31
N ALA A 18 -24.34 11.42 7.96
CA ALA A 18 -23.42 10.30 7.98
C ALA A 18 -22.28 10.69 7.04
N LEU A 19 -21.15 11.15 7.60
CA LEU A 19 -19.90 11.30 6.88
C LEU A 19 -19.55 9.90 6.39
N ALA A 20 -19.91 9.57 5.16
CA ALA A 20 -19.43 8.40 4.47
C ALA A 20 -17.91 8.52 4.48
N GLN A 21 -17.26 7.79 5.37
CA GLN A 21 -15.80 7.72 5.41
C GLN A 21 -15.36 7.22 4.05
N PRO A 22 -14.48 7.91 3.33
CA PRO A 22 -13.97 7.41 2.07
C PRO A 22 -13.37 6.04 2.36
N ALA A 23 -13.94 5.00 1.78
CA ALA A 23 -13.41 3.65 1.87
C ALA A 23 -11.95 3.73 1.43
N PHE A 24 -11.05 3.45 2.35
CA PHE A 24 -9.62 3.78 2.28
C PHE A 24 -9.03 3.44 0.91
N ALA A 25 -8.59 4.48 0.21
CA ALA A 25 -7.64 4.42 -0.88
C ALA A 25 -6.35 3.75 -0.37
N PHE A 26 -5.51 3.33 -1.30
CA PHE A 26 -4.18 2.81 -1.03
C PHE A 26 -3.48 3.63 0.07
N GLU A 27 -3.18 3.02 1.20
CA GLU A 27 -2.43 3.68 2.25
C GLU A 27 -0.98 3.84 1.79
N ILE A 28 -0.49 5.07 1.66
CA ILE A 28 0.89 5.36 1.27
C ILE A 28 1.63 5.89 2.49
N ARG A 29 2.64 5.15 2.95
CA ARG A 29 3.53 5.58 4.05
C ARG A 29 4.97 5.68 3.56
N ARG A 30 5.64 6.77 3.94
CA ARG A 30 7.09 6.91 3.75
C ARG A 30 7.84 6.15 4.85
N VAL A 31 8.91 5.45 4.46
CA VAL A 31 9.83 4.77 5.37
C VAL A 31 11.25 5.12 4.95
N GLY A 32 12.09 5.47 5.92
CA GLY A 32 13.45 5.97 5.66
C GLY A 32 13.50 7.49 5.45
N THR A 33 14.71 7.99 5.30
CA THR A 33 15.03 9.40 5.04
C THR A 33 15.89 9.49 3.79
N ASP A 34 16.00 10.70 3.22
CA ASP A 34 16.87 10.92 2.08
C ASP A 34 18.32 10.44 2.39
N PRO A 35 19.01 9.78 1.41
CA PRO A 35 18.56 9.53 0.04
C PRO A 35 17.80 8.21 -0.18
N GLY A 36 17.36 7.50 0.85
CA GLY A 36 16.80 6.15 0.77
C GLY A 36 15.34 6.06 1.21
N VAL A 37 14.41 6.77 0.54
CA VAL A 37 12.98 6.68 0.84
C VAL A 37 12.34 5.48 0.15
N VAL A 38 11.63 4.66 0.92
CA VAL A 38 10.74 3.60 0.43
C VAL A 38 9.30 4.00 0.70
N LEU A 39 8.43 3.84 -0.29
CA LEU A 39 6.98 4.00 -0.09
C LEU A 39 6.35 2.64 0.20
N ARG A 40 5.68 2.55 1.33
CA ARG A 40 4.90 1.37 1.70
C ARG A 40 3.44 1.59 1.30
N LEU A 41 2.95 0.73 0.41
CA LEU A 41 1.62 0.81 -0.20
C LEU A 41 0.77 -0.36 0.29
N ARG A 42 -0.37 -0.08 0.96
CA ARG A 42 -1.24 -1.11 1.53
C ARG A 42 -2.70 -0.87 1.20
N GLY A 43 -3.44 -1.94 0.90
CA GLY A 43 -4.85 -1.91 0.56
C GLY A 43 -5.10 -2.05 -0.94
N ASP A 44 -6.36 -1.86 -1.36
CA ASP A 44 -6.75 -1.99 -2.76
C ASP A 44 -6.43 -0.71 -3.54
N VAL A 45 -6.03 -0.90 -4.80
CA VAL A 45 -5.79 0.20 -5.74
C VAL A 45 -7.13 0.83 -6.14
N ARG A 46 -7.26 2.15 -5.97
CA ARG A 46 -8.51 2.89 -6.22
C ARG A 46 -8.26 4.14 -7.05
N ALA A 47 -9.34 4.71 -7.57
CA ALA A 47 -9.30 5.97 -8.30
C ALA A 47 -8.58 7.08 -7.50
N GLY A 48 -7.64 7.76 -8.15
CA GLY A 48 -6.79 8.82 -7.59
C GLY A 48 -5.48 8.36 -6.96
N ASP A 49 -5.25 7.05 -6.80
CA ASP A 49 -4.02 6.53 -6.18
C ASP A 49 -2.77 6.80 -7.03
N TYR A 50 -2.89 6.69 -8.36
CA TYR A 50 -1.82 7.06 -9.29
C TYR A 50 -1.41 8.53 -9.12
N GLY A 51 -2.38 9.45 -9.07
CA GLY A 51 -2.11 10.88 -8.90
C GLY A 51 -1.39 11.18 -7.60
N ARG A 52 -1.79 10.55 -6.50
CA ARG A 52 -1.15 10.70 -5.18
C ARG A 52 0.28 10.16 -5.20
N LEU A 53 0.48 8.95 -5.75
CA LEU A 53 1.80 8.33 -5.86
C LEU A 53 2.72 9.18 -6.74
N LYS A 54 2.24 9.63 -7.89
CA LYS A 54 2.99 10.49 -8.82
C LYS A 54 3.50 11.76 -8.16
N MET A 55 2.64 12.46 -7.39
CA MET A 55 3.05 13.66 -6.64
C MET A 55 4.17 13.37 -5.64
N ILE A 56 4.12 12.24 -4.93
CA ILE A 56 5.17 11.88 -3.97
C ILE A 56 6.48 11.56 -4.70
N LEU A 57 6.41 10.81 -5.81
CA LEU A 57 7.58 10.44 -6.60
C LEU A 57 8.28 11.65 -7.24
N GLN A 58 7.53 12.70 -7.59
CA GLN A 58 8.08 13.94 -8.14
C GLN A 58 8.81 14.80 -7.08
N ASN A 59 8.44 14.66 -5.80
CA ASN A 59 8.91 15.51 -4.71
C ASN A 59 9.82 14.78 -3.70
N SER A 60 10.23 13.55 -3.99
CA SER A 60 11.02 12.74 -3.05
C SER A 60 11.91 11.74 -3.79
N PRO A 61 13.15 11.52 -3.34
CA PRO A 61 14.06 10.54 -3.91
C PRO A 61 13.67 9.11 -3.46
N VAL A 62 12.57 8.61 -4.05
CA VAL A 62 12.06 7.27 -3.74
C VAL A 62 12.90 6.21 -4.46
N VAL A 63 13.45 5.26 -3.71
CA VAL A 63 14.26 4.16 -4.25
C VAL A 63 13.43 2.91 -4.58
N GLY A 64 12.22 2.80 -4.02
CA GLY A 64 11.35 1.68 -4.32
C GLY A 64 10.04 1.67 -3.54
N LEU A 65 9.24 0.65 -3.83
CA LEU A 65 7.91 0.43 -3.26
C LEU A 65 7.87 -0.90 -2.50
N GLU A 66 7.38 -0.88 -1.26
CA GLU A 66 6.86 -2.08 -0.60
C GLU A 66 5.36 -2.13 -0.82
N ILE A 67 4.85 -3.20 -1.42
CA ILE A 67 3.44 -3.32 -1.79
C ILE A 67 2.78 -4.53 -1.13
N ARG A 68 1.54 -4.34 -0.65
CA ARG A 68 0.64 -5.39 -0.20
C ARG A 68 -0.78 -5.02 -0.59
N SER A 69 -1.36 -5.76 -1.57
CA SER A 69 -2.66 -5.42 -2.13
C SER A 69 -3.37 -6.65 -2.71
N GLY A 70 -4.68 -6.68 -2.55
CA GLY A 70 -5.56 -7.64 -3.22
C GLY A 70 -5.84 -7.32 -4.70
N GLY A 71 -5.43 -6.14 -5.17
CA GLY A 71 -5.70 -5.66 -6.51
C GLY A 71 -6.50 -4.36 -6.53
N GLY A 72 -7.49 -4.24 -7.42
CA GLY A 72 -8.38 -3.08 -7.49
C GLY A 72 -8.52 -2.51 -8.91
N SER A 73 -8.55 -1.18 -9.04
CA SER A 73 -8.72 -0.49 -10.33
C SER A 73 -7.60 -0.84 -11.31
N LEU A 74 -7.97 -1.43 -12.44
CA LEU A 74 -7.01 -1.80 -13.49
C LEU A 74 -6.35 -0.57 -14.11
N GLU A 75 -7.11 0.47 -14.38
CA GLU A 75 -6.61 1.71 -14.99
C GLU A 75 -5.53 2.35 -14.11
N GLU A 76 -5.85 2.62 -12.86
CA GLU A 76 -4.91 3.18 -11.87
C GLU A 76 -3.66 2.30 -11.72
N GLY A 77 -3.85 0.99 -11.61
CA GLY A 77 -2.73 0.07 -11.45
C GLY A 77 -1.83 -0.05 -12.67
N LEU A 78 -2.37 0.06 -13.89
CA LEU A 78 -1.56 0.12 -15.10
C LEU A 78 -0.78 1.44 -15.20
N ASP A 79 -1.36 2.57 -14.77
CA ASP A 79 -0.66 3.84 -14.70
C ASP A 79 0.45 3.84 -13.63
N ILE A 80 0.18 3.21 -12.47
CA ILE A 80 1.21 2.95 -11.46
C ILE A 80 2.31 2.02 -12.02
N ALA A 81 1.96 0.97 -12.75
CA ALA A 81 2.93 0.08 -13.38
C ALA A 81 3.81 0.82 -14.40
N ARG A 82 3.24 1.73 -15.19
CA ARG A 82 4.00 2.56 -16.13
C ARG A 82 5.01 3.45 -15.41
N ILE A 83 4.59 4.20 -14.37
CA ILE A 83 5.52 5.08 -13.65
C ILE A 83 6.59 4.29 -12.88
N VAL A 84 6.28 3.11 -12.36
CA VAL A 84 7.26 2.18 -11.74
C VAL A 84 8.33 1.78 -12.74
N ARG A 85 7.94 1.38 -13.95
CA ARG A 85 8.85 1.04 -15.03
C ARG A 85 9.69 2.24 -15.46
N ASP A 86 9.04 3.37 -15.73
CA ASP A 86 9.68 4.56 -16.32
C ASP A 86 10.69 5.18 -15.35
N GLN A 87 10.47 5.08 -14.05
CA GLN A 87 11.41 5.51 -13.01
C GLN A 87 12.40 4.42 -12.57
N GLY A 88 12.28 3.20 -13.09
CA GLY A 88 13.16 2.09 -12.74
C GLY A 88 13.12 1.71 -11.26
N LEU A 89 11.92 1.75 -10.64
CA LEU A 89 11.78 1.47 -9.21
C LEU A 89 11.95 -0.02 -8.90
N VAL A 90 12.50 -0.29 -7.72
CA VAL A 90 12.48 -1.63 -7.10
C VAL A 90 11.13 -1.85 -6.43
N VAL A 91 10.52 -3.03 -6.60
CA VAL A 91 9.26 -3.37 -5.93
C VAL A 91 9.42 -4.63 -5.07
N TYR A 92 8.99 -4.54 -3.83
CA TYR A 92 8.96 -5.62 -2.86
C TYR A 92 7.52 -5.91 -2.43
N ALA A 93 6.99 -7.09 -2.82
CA ALA A 93 5.69 -7.57 -2.35
C ALA A 93 5.87 -8.30 -1.02
N SER A 94 5.35 -7.73 0.09
CA SER A 94 5.69 -8.21 1.44
C SER A 94 4.84 -9.40 1.91
N LYS A 95 3.59 -9.57 1.43
CA LYS A 95 2.70 -10.68 1.81
C LYS A 95 1.90 -11.21 0.62
N GLU A 96 0.88 -10.49 0.20
CA GLU A 96 0.04 -10.84 -0.92
C GLU A 96 0.09 -9.74 -1.98
N CYS A 97 0.07 -10.13 -3.24
CA CYS A 97 0.04 -9.20 -4.35
C CYS A 97 -0.76 -9.84 -5.48
N ASN A 98 -2.05 -9.53 -5.53
CA ASN A 98 -2.98 -10.16 -6.45
C ASN A 98 -3.44 -9.19 -7.54
N SER A 99 -3.85 -9.73 -8.69
CA SER A 99 -4.46 -8.95 -9.77
C SER A 99 -3.56 -7.79 -10.21
N VAL A 100 -4.06 -6.57 -10.24
CA VAL A 100 -3.31 -5.37 -10.65
C VAL A 100 -2.04 -5.11 -9.82
N CYS A 101 -1.99 -5.55 -8.56
CA CYS A 101 -0.76 -5.52 -7.76
C CYS A 101 0.36 -6.34 -8.41
N ALA A 102 0.04 -7.51 -8.96
CA ALA A 102 1.03 -8.32 -9.68
C ALA A 102 1.57 -7.58 -10.90
N PHE A 103 0.76 -6.80 -11.60
CA PHE A 103 1.20 -6.02 -12.78
C PHE A 103 2.16 -4.89 -12.38
N ILE A 104 1.93 -4.24 -11.24
CA ILE A 104 2.86 -3.25 -10.67
C ILE A 104 4.21 -3.92 -10.35
N LEU A 105 4.18 -5.11 -9.75
CA LEU A 105 5.40 -5.88 -9.47
C LEU A 105 6.12 -6.27 -10.76
N PHE A 106 5.38 -6.71 -11.81
CA PHE A 106 5.98 -7.12 -13.09
C PHE A 106 6.66 -5.96 -13.83
N ALA A 107 6.20 -4.74 -13.62
CA ALA A 107 6.77 -3.53 -14.23
C ALA A 107 8.07 -3.05 -13.55
N ALA A 108 8.41 -3.59 -12.37
CA ALA A 108 9.56 -3.17 -11.59
C ALA A 108 10.90 -3.50 -12.29
N LYS A 109 11.92 -2.66 -12.07
CA LYS A 109 13.29 -2.93 -12.47
C LYS A 109 13.84 -4.18 -11.79
N GLU A 110 13.60 -4.28 -10.49
CA GLU A 110 13.92 -5.45 -9.68
C GLU A 110 12.67 -5.87 -8.91
N ARG A 111 12.37 -7.16 -8.94
CA ARG A 111 11.15 -7.77 -8.36
C ARG A 111 11.52 -8.61 -7.16
N HIS A 112 10.98 -8.25 -6.00
CA HIS A 112 11.26 -8.94 -4.76
C HIS A 112 9.96 -9.38 -4.08
N ILE A 113 10.00 -10.53 -3.38
CA ILE A 113 8.89 -11.03 -2.57
C ILE A 113 9.37 -11.45 -1.19
N GLY A 114 8.50 -11.25 -0.21
CA GLY A 114 8.71 -11.68 1.17
C GLY A 114 8.47 -13.17 1.39
N PRO A 115 8.90 -13.70 2.54
CA PRO A 115 8.61 -15.07 2.94
C PRO A 115 7.10 -15.32 2.95
N GLY A 116 6.66 -16.41 2.32
CA GLY A 116 5.25 -16.78 2.23
C GLY A 116 4.38 -15.87 1.34
N CYS A 117 4.96 -14.86 0.69
CA CYS A 117 4.24 -14.00 -0.25
C CYS A 117 3.72 -14.82 -1.44
N LYS A 118 2.45 -14.59 -1.80
CA LYS A 118 1.81 -15.19 -2.96
C LYS A 118 1.49 -14.12 -3.98
N ILE A 119 1.78 -14.42 -5.24
CA ILE A 119 1.43 -13.57 -6.38
C ILE A 119 0.28 -14.23 -7.11
N GLY A 120 -0.87 -13.57 -7.12
CA GLY A 120 -2.10 -14.09 -7.72
C GLY A 120 -2.50 -13.34 -8.98
N VAL A 121 -2.94 -14.08 -9.98
CA VAL A 121 -3.35 -13.52 -11.28
C VAL A 121 -4.71 -14.03 -11.72
N HIS A 122 -5.42 -13.22 -12.49
CA HIS A 122 -6.68 -13.55 -13.16
C HIS A 122 -6.96 -12.59 -14.33
N SER A 123 -7.94 -12.92 -15.18
CA SER A 123 -8.41 -12.07 -16.27
C SER A 123 -9.19 -10.84 -15.77
N VAL A 124 -9.42 -9.88 -16.63
CA VAL A 124 -10.14 -8.64 -16.30
C VAL A 124 -11.64 -8.94 -16.18
N SER A 125 -12.29 -8.31 -15.20
CA SER A 125 -13.74 -8.32 -15.08
C SER A 125 -14.36 -7.00 -15.52
N ASN A 126 -15.63 -7.05 -15.89
CA ASN A 126 -16.48 -5.88 -15.94
C ASN A 126 -16.83 -5.36 -14.52
N PRO A 127 -17.51 -4.20 -14.38
CA PRO A 127 -17.90 -3.67 -13.06
C PRO A 127 -18.79 -4.59 -12.21
N ARG A 128 -19.38 -5.63 -12.82
CA ARG A 128 -20.19 -6.64 -12.12
C ARG A 128 -19.39 -7.86 -11.69
N GLY A 129 -18.06 -7.84 -11.85
CA GLY A 129 -17.17 -8.96 -11.51
C GLY A 129 -17.23 -10.15 -12.47
N LYS A 130 -17.77 -9.98 -13.69
CA LYS A 130 -17.94 -11.04 -14.69
C LYS A 130 -17.13 -10.75 -15.94
N GLU A 131 -16.90 -11.77 -16.75
CA GLU A 131 -16.38 -11.59 -18.11
C GLU A 131 -17.50 -11.19 -19.09
N ASP A 132 -17.18 -10.32 -20.01
CA ASP A 132 -17.96 -9.93 -21.17
C ASP A 132 -16.99 -9.55 -22.30
N GLU A 133 -17.52 -9.19 -23.47
CA GLU A 133 -16.71 -8.87 -24.65
C GLU A 133 -15.71 -7.74 -24.38
N ASP A 134 -16.11 -6.70 -23.62
CA ASP A 134 -15.24 -5.58 -23.28
C ASP A 134 -14.11 -5.99 -22.34
N SER A 135 -14.40 -6.74 -21.30
CA SER A 135 -13.39 -7.22 -20.36
C SER A 135 -12.41 -8.21 -20.99
N ILE A 136 -12.87 -9.04 -21.94
CA ILE A 136 -11.99 -9.90 -22.75
C ILE A 136 -11.06 -9.06 -23.63
N ARG A 137 -11.59 -8.02 -24.29
CA ARG A 137 -10.77 -7.10 -25.10
C ARG A 137 -9.71 -6.41 -24.24
N VAL A 138 -10.07 -5.94 -23.07
CA VAL A 138 -9.13 -5.32 -22.10
C VAL A 138 -8.09 -6.34 -21.62
N THR A 139 -8.48 -7.60 -21.36
CA THR A 139 -7.54 -8.68 -21.01
C THR A 139 -6.49 -8.88 -22.11
N VAL A 140 -6.89 -8.86 -23.37
CA VAL A 140 -5.95 -8.98 -24.51
C VAL A 140 -5.00 -7.77 -24.59
N GLN A 141 -5.52 -6.55 -24.41
CA GLN A 141 -4.68 -5.34 -24.41
C GLN A 141 -3.67 -5.33 -23.27
N MET A 142 -4.11 -5.69 -22.06
CA MET A 142 -3.25 -5.84 -20.90
C MET A 142 -2.18 -6.92 -21.12
N SER A 143 -2.53 -8.06 -21.72
CA SER A 143 -1.60 -9.14 -22.01
C SER A 143 -0.48 -8.66 -22.94
N ARG A 144 -0.79 -7.86 -23.96
CA ARG A 144 0.22 -7.23 -24.83
C ARG A 144 1.15 -6.31 -24.06
N PHE A 145 0.61 -5.50 -23.15
CA PHE A 145 1.42 -4.64 -22.28
C PHE A 145 2.37 -5.47 -21.41
N LEU A 146 1.90 -6.55 -20.78
CA LEU A 146 2.71 -7.43 -19.93
C LEU A 146 3.80 -8.15 -20.73
N VAL A 147 3.51 -8.62 -21.95
CA VAL A 147 4.53 -9.18 -22.85
C VAL A 147 5.60 -8.14 -23.16
N GLY A 148 5.21 -6.88 -23.41
CA GLY A 148 6.13 -5.76 -23.59
C GLY A 148 7.02 -5.44 -22.38
N LEU A 149 6.60 -5.85 -21.16
CA LEU A 149 7.40 -5.79 -19.94
C LEU A 149 8.34 -7.01 -19.75
N GLY A 150 8.34 -7.96 -20.70
CA GLY A 150 9.10 -9.20 -20.61
C GLY A 150 8.47 -10.25 -19.69
N VAL A 151 7.17 -10.16 -19.40
CA VAL A 151 6.45 -11.20 -18.64
C VAL A 151 6.37 -12.47 -19.50
N PRO A 152 6.79 -13.65 -18.99
CA PRO A 152 6.75 -14.90 -19.73
C PRO A 152 5.36 -15.25 -20.25
N HIS A 153 5.27 -15.82 -21.46
CA HIS A 153 3.99 -16.24 -22.04
C HIS A 153 3.21 -17.24 -21.18
N SER A 154 3.92 -18.10 -20.40
CA SER A 154 3.29 -19.00 -19.44
C SER A 154 2.51 -18.27 -18.35
N VAL A 155 3.06 -17.17 -17.84
CA VAL A 155 2.39 -16.31 -16.84
C VAL A 155 1.21 -15.56 -17.47
N VAL A 156 1.41 -15.00 -18.66
CA VAL A 156 0.32 -14.35 -19.41
C VAL A 156 -0.80 -15.33 -19.71
N GLY A 157 -0.47 -16.57 -20.10
CA GLY A 157 -1.45 -17.64 -20.31
C GLY A 157 -2.26 -17.94 -19.04
N LYS A 158 -1.63 -17.99 -17.87
CA LYS A 158 -2.33 -18.14 -16.57
C LYS A 158 -3.29 -16.96 -16.30
N ILE A 159 -2.88 -15.72 -16.61
CA ILE A 159 -3.74 -14.54 -16.49
C ILE A 159 -5.00 -14.70 -17.33
N VAL A 160 -4.83 -15.01 -18.62
CA VAL A 160 -5.94 -15.11 -19.59
C VAL A 160 -6.86 -16.31 -19.24
N ALA A 161 -6.28 -17.43 -18.83
CA ALA A 161 -7.04 -18.67 -18.56
C ALA A 161 -7.74 -18.68 -17.19
N THR A 162 -7.43 -17.74 -16.30
CA THR A 162 -8.05 -17.68 -14.96
C THR A 162 -9.22 -16.71 -14.98
N PRO A 163 -10.47 -17.17 -14.81
CA PRO A 163 -11.64 -16.29 -14.74
C PRO A 163 -11.54 -15.24 -13.62
N PRO A 164 -12.19 -14.07 -13.74
CA PRO A 164 -12.09 -12.98 -12.75
C PRO A 164 -12.51 -13.37 -11.32
N ALA A 165 -13.43 -14.34 -11.19
CA ALA A 165 -13.91 -14.82 -9.89
C ALA A 165 -12.94 -15.80 -9.21
N LYS A 166 -11.81 -16.13 -9.84
CA LYS A 166 -10.78 -17.04 -9.34
C LYS A 166 -9.43 -16.39 -9.30
N ILE A 167 -8.51 -16.95 -8.53
CA ILE A 167 -7.10 -16.53 -8.50
C ILE A 167 -6.24 -17.75 -8.74
N THR A 168 -5.34 -17.68 -9.71
CA THR A 168 -4.24 -18.63 -9.90
C THR A 168 -2.98 -18.03 -9.31
N PHE A 169 -2.38 -18.72 -8.34
CA PHE A 169 -1.10 -18.31 -7.77
C PHE A 169 0.06 -18.77 -8.63
N LEU A 170 1.04 -17.91 -8.82
CA LEU A 170 2.27 -18.21 -9.53
C LEU A 170 3.13 -19.18 -8.74
N ASP A 171 3.64 -20.20 -9.42
CA ASP A 171 4.54 -21.19 -8.86
C ASP A 171 6.02 -20.74 -8.93
N ASN A 172 6.92 -21.60 -8.42
CA ASN A 172 8.36 -21.29 -8.43
C ASN A 172 8.96 -21.16 -9.84
N ARG A 173 8.42 -21.86 -10.84
CA ARG A 173 8.86 -21.76 -12.24
C ARG A 173 8.46 -20.41 -12.84
N ASP A 174 7.22 -19.97 -12.58
CA ASP A 174 6.75 -18.66 -13.00
C ASP A 174 7.59 -17.53 -12.38
N LEU A 175 7.83 -17.60 -11.06
CA LEU A 175 8.61 -16.61 -10.33
C LEU A 175 10.06 -16.57 -10.82
N ALA A 176 10.65 -17.71 -11.13
CA ALA A 176 11.99 -17.78 -11.74
C ALA A 176 12.01 -17.15 -13.13
N GLY A 177 11.00 -17.45 -13.98
CA GLY A 177 10.85 -16.84 -15.30
C GLY A 177 10.66 -15.32 -15.26
N LEU A 178 10.10 -14.80 -14.17
CA LEU A 178 9.94 -13.36 -13.89
C LEU A 178 11.18 -12.74 -13.24
N ASN A 179 12.25 -13.48 -12.98
CA ASN A 179 13.42 -13.03 -12.22
C ASN A 179 13.04 -12.43 -10.86
N VAL A 180 12.18 -13.11 -10.11
CA VAL A 180 11.73 -12.65 -8.78
C VAL A 180 12.71 -13.13 -7.72
N HIS A 181 13.21 -12.21 -6.91
CA HIS A 181 14.10 -12.47 -5.75
C HIS A 181 13.28 -12.67 -4.47
N ARG A 182 13.69 -13.67 -3.64
CA ARG A 182 13.05 -13.94 -2.34
C ARG A 182 13.78 -13.25 -1.19
N THR A 183 14.02 -11.95 -1.34
CA THR A 183 14.76 -11.13 -0.38
C THR A 183 14.04 -9.81 -0.17
N ASN A 184 14.24 -9.19 1.00
CA ASN A 184 13.78 -7.82 1.24
C ASN A 184 14.93 -6.85 0.90
N PRO A 185 14.84 -6.09 -0.22
CA PRO A 185 15.90 -5.17 -0.63
C PRO A 185 16.00 -3.93 0.26
N PHE A 186 14.99 -3.67 1.08
CA PHE A 186 14.87 -2.46 1.92
C PHE A 186 15.20 -2.69 3.39
N ARG A 187 15.75 -3.86 3.76
CA ARG A 187 15.99 -4.25 5.15
C ARG A 187 16.80 -3.20 5.90
N GLN A 188 17.90 -2.73 5.33
CA GLN A 188 18.76 -1.73 5.95
C GLN A 188 18.04 -0.40 6.20
N ILE A 189 17.19 0.05 5.26
CA ILE A 189 16.38 1.26 5.40
C ILE A 189 15.40 1.12 6.56
N TYR A 190 14.77 -0.05 6.71
CA TYR A 190 13.83 -0.33 7.79
C TYR A 190 14.50 -0.39 9.16
N ASP A 191 15.67 -1.01 9.23
CA ASP A 191 16.46 -1.11 10.46
C ASP A 191 16.91 0.29 10.90
N ALA A 192 17.44 1.11 10.00
CA ALA A 192 17.82 2.50 10.30
C ALA A 192 16.63 3.37 10.75
N ALA A 193 15.48 3.25 10.07
CA ALA A 193 14.27 3.99 10.45
C ALA A 193 13.69 3.52 11.80
N SER A 194 13.91 2.28 12.20
CA SER A 194 13.50 1.77 13.51
C SER A 194 14.36 2.33 14.64
N VAL A 195 15.67 2.39 14.45
CA VAL A 195 16.63 2.97 15.39
C VAL A 195 16.34 4.46 15.59
N ALA A 196 16.17 5.22 14.52
CA ALA A 196 15.86 6.65 14.60
C ALA A 196 14.57 6.94 15.41
N ARG A 197 13.52 6.13 15.21
CA ARG A 197 12.27 6.26 15.98
C ARG A 197 12.47 5.95 17.47
N SER A 198 13.25 4.93 17.80
CA SER A 198 13.56 4.59 19.20
C SER A 198 14.35 5.70 19.90
N GLN A 199 15.30 6.31 19.22
CA GLN A 199 16.07 7.44 19.74
C GLN A 199 15.19 8.66 19.96
N GLN A 200 14.30 8.99 19.02
CA GLN A 200 13.36 10.10 19.17
C GLN A 200 12.36 9.87 20.30
N ALA A 201 11.87 8.65 20.49
CA ALA A 201 10.98 8.31 21.63
C ALA A 201 11.70 8.50 22.98
N ASN A 202 12.98 8.09 23.06
CA ASN A 202 13.78 8.25 24.26
C ASN A 202 14.11 9.71 24.56
N SER A 203 14.36 10.54 23.55
CA SER A 203 14.63 11.99 23.76
C SER A 203 13.40 12.77 24.24
N VAL A 204 12.19 12.33 23.86
CA VAL A 204 10.92 12.92 24.34
C VAL A 204 10.63 12.52 25.79
N CYS A 205 11.06 11.33 26.21
CA CYS A 205 10.86 10.83 27.56
C CYS A 205 11.94 11.27 28.55
N ASN A 206 13.07 11.82 28.11
CA ASN A 206 14.16 12.34 28.95
C ASN A 206 14.52 13.77 28.50
N PRO A 207 13.68 14.80 28.81
CA PRO A 207 14.06 16.19 28.61
C PRO A 207 15.26 16.45 29.53
N GLY A 208 16.40 16.82 28.95
CA GLY A 208 17.64 17.07 29.68
C GLY A 208 17.38 17.96 30.90
N VAL A 209 17.87 17.53 32.05
CA VAL A 209 17.95 18.36 33.23
C VAL A 209 19.02 19.39 32.91
N ASP A 210 18.61 20.62 32.61
CA ASP A 210 19.51 21.75 32.53
C ASP A 210 20.12 21.97 33.90
N LEU A 211 21.37 21.58 34.07
CA LEU A 211 22.14 21.66 35.31
C LEU A 211 22.53 23.11 35.73
N GLU A 212 22.05 24.13 35.01
CA GLU A 212 22.46 25.52 35.30
C GLU A 212 21.42 26.43 36.01
N THR A 213 20.16 25.99 36.12
CA THR A 213 19.18 26.85 36.84
C THR A 213 18.24 26.03 37.70
N GLY A 214 18.59 25.67 38.87
CA GLY A 214 17.80 24.86 39.82
C GLY A 214 16.33 25.30 40.08
N ALA A 215 15.52 25.49 39.03
CA ALA A 215 14.10 25.74 39.08
C ALA A 215 13.36 24.45 38.63
N ALA A 216 12.78 23.75 39.61
CA ALA A 216 11.86 22.65 39.37
C ALA A 216 10.60 23.18 38.69
N ALA A 217 10.48 22.95 37.37
CA ALA A 217 9.22 23.12 36.67
C ALA A 217 8.30 21.94 37.03
N ASP A 218 7.16 22.26 37.58
CA ASP A 218 6.06 21.33 37.89
C ASP A 218 5.53 20.72 36.58
N ALA A 219 6.12 19.60 36.15
CA ALA A 219 5.74 18.86 34.99
C ALA A 219 4.75 17.76 35.36
N GLY A 220 3.49 18.00 35.02
CA GLY A 220 2.43 16.98 35.10
C GLY A 220 2.90 15.61 34.66
N HIS A 221 2.72 14.65 35.53
CA HIS A 221 3.10 13.25 35.45
C HIS A 221 2.57 12.60 34.14
N ARG A 222 3.35 12.62 33.07
CA ARG A 222 3.10 11.78 31.90
C ARG A 222 3.86 10.47 32.10
N SER A 223 3.12 9.42 32.46
CA SER A 223 3.63 8.08 32.60
C SER A 223 4.13 7.57 31.23
N CYS A 224 5.43 7.53 31.02
CA CYS A 224 6.05 6.83 29.91
C CYS A 224 6.13 5.34 30.24
N THR A 225 5.10 4.57 29.93
CA THR A 225 5.17 3.11 29.96
C THR A 225 6.02 2.63 28.80
N THR A 226 7.22 2.12 29.11
CA THR A 226 8.05 1.37 28.16
C THR A 226 7.32 0.08 27.79
N ALA A 227 6.73 0.02 26.61
CA ALA A 227 6.29 -1.23 26.04
C ALA A 227 7.52 -2.05 25.67
N SER A 228 7.89 -2.97 26.55
CA SER A 228 8.89 -4.01 26.31
C SER A 228 8.41 -4.87 25.14
N ALA A 229 9.01 -4.72 23.99
CA ALA A 229 8.79 -5.62 22.87
C ALA A 229 9.45 -6.96 23.17
N HIS A 230 8.66 -7.93 23.59
CA HIS A 230 9.04 -9.33 23.57
C HIS A 230 9.26 -9.75 22.11
N ALA A 231 10.52 -9.85 21.72
CA ALA A 231 10.93 -10.60 20.54
C ALA A 231 10.82 -12.08 20.87
N SER A 232 9.67 -12.70 20.65
CA SER A 232 9.56 -14.15 20.56
C SER A 232 10.11 -14.58 19.21
N GLY A 233 11.27 -15.21 19.24
CA GLY A 233 11.86 -15.91 18.09
C GLY A 233 10.99 -17.11 17.72
N GLU A 234 10.69 -17.24 16.46
CA GLU A 234 10.32 -18.50 15.83
C GLU A 234 11.34 -18.84 14.74
N ARG A 235 11.86 -20.02 14.89
CA ARG A 235 12.85 -20.72 14.04
C ARG A 235 12.24 -21.12 12.70
#